data_ce3aa4fe002d54f720dab9a08be94d2d
#
_entry.id   ce3aa4fe002d54f720dab9a08be94d2d
#
_cell.length_a   1.000
_cell.length_b   1.000
_cell.length_c   1.000
_cell.angle_alpha   90.00
_cell.angle_beta   90.00
_cell.angle_gamma   90.00
#
_symmetry.space_group_name_H-M   'P 1'
#
loop_
_entity.id
_entity.type
_entity.pdbx_description
1 polymer ?
#
loop_
_entity_poly.entity_id
_entity_poly.type
_entity_poly.pdbx_seq_one_letter_code
_entity_poly.pdbx_strand_id
1 'polypeptide(L)'
;MTGPDGYISPDWYGDPGQVPTWNYVAVHLIGRLESLPQDQIDALLAAQSAAFEGRLAPKPPWTMDKMDPEIRARLQRMILPFRLHIDEIDSTWKLSQNKTDQMRRAAADALESGFGQDLGALATLMQEPPPDEA
;
A
#
# COMPACT_ATOMS: atom_id res chain seq x y z
N MET A 1 0.38 2.58 6.36
CA MET A 1 0.10 2.20 4.96
C MET A 1 -0.05 0.68 4.94
N THR A 2 -1.06 0.17 4.25
CA THR A 2 -1.26 -1.28 4.05
C THR A 2 -0.84 -1.65 2.63
N GLY A 3 -0.10 -2.73 2.50
CA GLY A 3 0.23 -3.37 1.24
C GLY A 3 -0.74 -4.51 0.93
N PRO A 4 -0.33 -5.48 0.09
CA PRO A 4 -1.13 -6.65 -0.20
C PRO A 4 -1.35 -7.50 1.05
N ASP A 5 -2.51 -8.14 1.15
CA ASP A 5 -2.85 -9.03 2.26
C ASP A 5 -3.77 -10.17 1.81
N GLY A 6 -3.80 -11.27 2.55
CA GLY A 6 -4.67 -12.39 2.24
C GLY A 6 -4.70 -13.47 3.30
N TYR A 7 -5.83 -14.17 3.34
CA TYR A 7 -5.99 -15.37 4.17
C TYR A 7 -5.23 -16.53 3.54
N ILE A 8 -4.52 -17.29 4.37
CA ILE A 8 -3.79 -18.50 3.97
C ILE A 8 -4.44 -19.70 4.64
N SER A 9 -5.00 -20.58 3.82
CA SER A 9 -5.52 -21.85 4.30
C SER A 9 -4.37 -22.79 4.72
N PRO A 10 -4.48 -23.48 5.85
CA PRO A 10 -3.51 -24.50 6.24
C PRO A 10 -3.38 -25.64 5.24
N ASP A 11 -4.43 -25.95 4.50
CA ASP A 11 -4.42 -27.01 3.47
C ASP A 11 -3.45 -26.70 2.32
N TRP A 12 -3.20 -25.44 2.04
CA TRP A 12 -2.29 -25.01 0.96
C TRP A 12 -0.83 -25.30 1.25
N TYR A 13 -0.47 -25.52 2.53
CA TYR A 13 0.89 -25.90 2.90
C TYR A 13 1.21 -27.38 2.63
N GLY A 14 0.17 -28.23 2.45
CA GLY A 14 0.37 -29.67 2.27
C GLY A 14 0.87 -30.41 3.51
N ASP A 15 0.71 -29.82 4.70
CA ASP A 15 1.16 -30.37 5.99
C ASP A 15 -0.01 -30.24 6.99
N PRO A 16 -0.47 -31.36 7.62
CA PRO A 16 -1.61 -31.35 8.53
C PRO A 16 -1.35 -30.62 9.86
N GLY A 17 -0.09 -30.31 10.18
CA GLY A 17 0.29 -29.59 11.39
C GLY A 17 0.17 -28.06 11.31
N GLN A 18 -0.45 -27.53 10.27
CA GLN A 18 -0.56 -26.09 10.06
C GLN A 18 -1.87 -25.51 10.58
N VAL A 19 -1.88 -24.20 10.80
CA VAL A 19 -3.06 -23.44 11.25
C VAL A 19 -3.38 -22.32 10.29
N PRO A 20 -4.64 -21.86 10.21
CA PRO A 20 -5.01 -20.70 9.42
C PRO A 20 -4.21 -19.45 9.82
N THR A 21 -3.84 -18.65 8.85
CA THR A 21 -3.16 -17.38 9.12
C THR A 21 -3.58 -16.31 8.12
N TRP A 22 -3.15 -15.08 8.40
CA TRP A 22 -3.25 -13.96 7.49
C TRP A 22 -1.84 -13.49 7.15
N ASN A 23 -1.48 -13.46 5.87
CA ASN A 23 -0.24 -12.84 5.40
C ASN A 23 -0.51 -11.42 4.94
N TYR A 24 0.44 -10.53 5.16
CA TYR A 24 0.27 -9.11 4.83
C TYR A 24 1.59 -8.36 4.83
N VAL A 25 1.57 -7.20 4.18
CA VAL A 25 2.61 -6.18 4.30
C VAL A 25 1.99 -4.92 4.91
N ALA A 26 2.63 -4.37 5.92
CA ALA A 26 2.23 -3.11 6.53
C ALA A 26 3.45 -2.23 6.79
N VAL A 27 3.31 -0.92 6.53
CA VAL A 27 4.33 0.08 6.84
C VAL A 27 3.74 1.16 7.72
N HIS A 28 4.35 1.38 8.88
CA HIS A 28 4.04 2.43 9.83
C HIS A 28 5.06 3.56 9.71
N LEU A 29 4.58 4.75 9.42
CA LEU A 29 5.40 5.96 9.43
C LEU A 29 5.08 6.70 10.73
N ILE A 30 6.07 6.82 11.59
CA ILE A 30 5.97 7.46 12.91
C ILE A 30 6.72 8.77 12.86
N GLY A 31 6.12 9.85 13.38
CA GLY A 31 6.76 11.15 13.32
C GLY A 31 5.88 12.30 13.76
N ARG A 32 6.33 13.53 13.48
CA ARG A 32 5.64 14.76 13.86
C ARG A 32 4.88 15.35 12.69
N LEU A 33 3.62 15.71 12.93
CA LEU A 33 2.78 16.38 11.96
C LEU A 33 2.93 17.89 12.10
N GLU A 34 3.31 18.57 11.01
CA GLU A 34 3.43 20.01 10.89
C GLU A 34 2.26 20.55 10.06
N SER A 35 1.55 21.55 10.57
CA SER A 35 0.56 22.28 9.76
C SER A 35 1.27 23.22 8.80
N LEU A 36 0.94 23.14 7.53
CA LEU A 36 1.50 24.03 6.51
C LEU A 36 0.57 25.24 6.27
N PRO A 37 1.12 26.37 5.78
CA PRO A 37 0.31 27.50 5.33
C PRO A 37 -0.69 27.11 4.25
N GLN A 38 -1.90 27.70 4.32
CA GLN A 38 -3.00 27.38 3.39
C GLN A 38 -2.66 27.69 1.92
N ASP A 39 -1.77 28.65 1.65
CA ASP A 39 -1.32 28.99 0.32
C ASP A 39 -0.50 27.89 -0.38
N GLN A 40 -0.03 26.89 0.36
CA GLN A 40 0.67 25.73 -0.19
C GLN A 40 -0.28 24.66 -0.75
N ILE A 41 -1.59 24.77 -0.51
CA ILE A 41 -2.55 23.74 -0.90
C ILE A 41 -2.61 23.52 -2.43
N ASP A 42 -2.51 24.57 -3.22
CA ASP A 42 -2.52 24.48 -4.68
C ASP A 42 -1.35 23.65 -5.22
N ALA A 43 -0.15 23.95 -4.76
CA ALA A 43 1.05 23.25 -5.18
C ALA A 43 1.03 21.76 -4.73
N LEU A 44 0.54 21.50 -3.52
CA LEU A 44 0.42 20.16 -2.96
C LEU A 44 -0.56 19.31 -3.77
N LEU A 45 -1.76 19.84 -4.05
CA LEU A 45 -2.77 19.14 -4.83
C LEU A 45 -2.34 18.95 -6.29
N ALA A 46 -1.66 19.92 -6.87
CA ALA A 46 -1.12 19.79 -8.22
C ALA A 46 -0.08 18.67 -8.31
N ALA A 47 0.86 18.60 -7.38
CA ALA A 47 1.88 17.56 -7.32
C ALA A 47 1.26 16.17 -7.10
N GLN A 48 0.30 16.05 -6.17
CA GLN A 48 -0.40 14.80 -5.90
C GLN A 48 -1.19 14.34 -7.13
N SER A 49 -1.94 15.23 -7.75
CA SER A 49 -2.72 14.91 -8.96
C SER A 49 -1.81 14.47 -10.10
N ALA A 50 -0.70 15.18 -10.33
CA ALA A 50 0.25 14.80 -11.37
C ALA A 50 0.86 13.41 -11.15
N ALA A 51 1.18 13.06 -9.91
CA ALA A 51 1.73 11.75 -9.56
C ALA A 51 0.74 10.61 -9.84
N PHE A 52 -0.55 10.79 -9.54
CA PHE A 52 -1.57 9.76 -9.79
C PHE A 52 -2.00 9.73 -11.26
N GLU A 53 -2.23 10.88 -11.88
CA GLU A 53 -2.63 10.98 -13.28
C GLU A 53 -1.56 10.46 -14.24
N GLY A 54 -0.28 10.62 -13.90
CA GLY A 54 0.82 10.06 -14.67
C GLY A 54 0.78 8.52 -14.77
N ARG A 55 0.15 7.84 -13.80
CA ARG A 55 -0.03 6.39 -13.81
C ARG A 55 -1.15 5.92 -14.75
N LEU A 56 -1.95 6.85 -15.28
CA LEU A 56 -3.07 6.56 -16.18
C LEU A 56 -2.73 6.80 -17.66
N ALA A 57 -1.44 6.92 -17.99
CA ALA A 57 -1.02 7.03 -19.40
C ALA A 57 -1.54 5.81 -20.20
N PRO A 58 -1.96 6.00 -21.46
CA PRO A 58 -1.80 7.20 -22.32
C PRO A 58 -2.92 8.26 -22.19
N LYS A 59 -3.82 8.15 -21.22
CA LYS A 59 -4.86 9.18 -21.00
C LYS A 59 -4.19 10.53 -20.72
N PRO A 60 -4.62 11.65 -21.37
CA PRO A 60 -4.16 12.98 -21.00
C PRO A 60 -4.45 13.26 -19.51
N PRO A 61 -3.48 13.77 -18.73
CA PRO A 61 -3.68 13.97 -17.30
C PRO A 61 -4.79 14.99 -17.02
N TRP A 62 -5.50 14.77 -15.95
CA TRP A 62 -6.38 15.76 -15.37
C TRP A 62 -5.54 16.80 -14.61
N THR A 63 -5.93 18.08 -14.76
CA THR A 63 -5.28 19.20 -14.09
C THR A 63 -6.33 20.10 -13.44
N MET A 64 -5.98 20.81 -12.39
CA MET A 64 -6.93 21.63 -11.60
C MET A 64 -7.48 22.85 -12.36
N ASP A 65 -6.83 23.28 -13.43
CA ASP A 65 -7.32 24.36 -14.31
C ASP A 65 -8.59 23.99 -15.09
N LYS A 66 -8.92 22.70 -15.15
CA LYS A 66 -10.20 22.21 -15.69
C LYS A 66 -11.40 22.45 -14.76
N MET A 67 -11.14 22.80 -13.49
CA MET A 67 -12.20 23.12 -12.54
C MET A 67 -12.65 24.56 -12.65
N ASP A 68 -13.92 24.79 -12.33
CA ASP A 68 -14.41 26.15 -12.07
C ASP A 68 -13.62 26.77 -10.89
N PRO A 69 -13.08 28.00 -11.04
CA PRO A 69 -12.23 28.61 -10.01
C PRO A 69 -12.93 28.84 -8.67
N GLU A 70 -14.24 29.16 -8.67
CA GLU A 70 -14.99 29.39 -7.43
C GLU A 70 -15.25 28.09 -6.68
N ILE A 71 -15.58 27.02 -7.43
CA ILE A 71 -15.74 25.67 -6.87
C ILE A 71 -14.41 25.20 -6.29
N ARG A 72 -13.30 25.36 -7.03
CA ARG A 72 -11.97 25.01 -6.55
C ARG A 72 -11.63 25.72 -5.23
N ALA A 73 -11.76 27.04 -5.21
CA ALA A 73 -11.47 27.85 -4.03
C ALA A 73 -12.34 27.45 -2.83
N ARG A 74 -13.61 27.12 -3.06
CA ARG A 74 -14.51 26.64 -2.00
C ARG A 74 -14.05 25.30 -1.41
N LEU A 75 -13.70 24.32 -2.26
CA LEU A 75 -13.25 23.00 -1.83
C LEU A 75 -11.91 23.05 -1.07
N GLN A 76 -10.98 23.88 -1.54
CA GLN A 76 -9.68 24.06 -0.90
C GLN A 76 -9.78 24.66 0.52
N ARG A 77 -10.77 25.50 0.80
CA ARG A 77 -11.01 25.99 2.16
C ARG A 77 -11.52 24.92 3.14
N MET A 78 -11.95 23.77 2.63
CA MET A 78 -12.46 22.66 3.46
C MET A 78 -11.36 21.68 3.91
N ILE A 79 -10.13 21.86 3.42
CA ILE A 79 -8.99 20.97 3.70
C ILE A 79 -7.80 21.78 4.20
N LEU A 80 -6.97 21.13 5.02
CA LEU A 80 -5.76 21.73 5.58
C LEU A 80 -4.53 20.95 5.12
N PRO A 81 -3.46 21.61 4.67
CA PRO A 81 -2.22 20.95 4.30
C PRO A 81 -1.39 20.63 5.53
N PHE A 82 -0.82 19.41 5.55
CA PHE A 82 0.10 18.97 6.58
C PHE A 82 1.32 18.28 5.96
N ARG A 83 2.43 18.32 6.69
CA ARG A 83 3.64 17.55 6.42
C ARG A 83 3.91 16.61 7.58
N LEU A 84 4.15 15.35 7.29
CA LEU A 84 4.67 14.40 8.27
C LEU A 84 6.21 14.39 8.17
N HIS A 85 6.87 14.81 9.25
CA HIS A 85 8.31 14.60 9.44
C HIS A 85 8.48 13.20 10.01
N ILE A 86 9.02 12.30 9.19
CA ILE A 86 9.17 10.90 9.57
C ILE A 86 10.42 10.78 10.44
N ASP A 87 10.22 10.34 11.68
CA ASP A 87 11.29 10.06 12.64
C ASP A 87 11.64 8.56 12.65
N GLU A 88 10.65 7.69 12.34
CA GLU A 88 10.82 6.24 12.36
C GLU A 88 9.93 5.59 11.28
N ILE A 89 10.43 4.52 10.67
CA ILE A 89 9.68 3.65 9.77
C ILE A 89 9.71 2.25 10.37
N ASP A 90 8.53 1.72 10.70
CA ASP A 90 8.37 0.34 11.15
C ASP A 90 7.59 -0.44 10.09
N SER A 91 8.07 -1.63 9.73
CA SER A 91 7.42 -2.44 8.70
C SER A 91 7.24 -3.88 9.16
N THR A 92 6.11 -4.47 8.78
CA THR A 92 5.82 -5.87 9.00
C THR A 92 5.59 -6.57 7.66
N TRP A 93 6.39 -7.58 7.41
CA TRP A 93 6.31 -8.44 6.23
C TRP A 93 6.02 -9.87 6.68
N LYS A 94 4.75 -10.21 6.81
CA LYS A 94 4.33 -11.57 7.18
C LYS A 94 3.98 -12.34 5.91
N LEU A 95 4.92 -13.15 5.45
CA LEU A 95 4.87 -13.82 4.14
C LEU A 95 5.08 -15.34 4.27
N SER A 96 4.86 -15.91 5.45
CA SER A 96 5.14 -17.33 5.74
C SER A 96 6.63 -17.69 5.64
N GLN A 97 7.55 -16.76 5.98
CA GLN A 97 9.01 -16.98 5.94
C GLN A 97 9.47 -18.09 6.87
N ASN A 98 8.70 -18.38 7.94
CA ASN A 98 8.95 -19.47 8.88
C ASN A 98 8.60 -20.87 8.34
N LYS A 99 8.11 -20.97 7.10
CA LYS A 99 7.80 -22.24 6.42
C LYS A 99 8.93 -22.63 5.48
N THR A 100 8.97 -23.92 5.12
CA THR A 100 9.89 -24.33 4.05
C THR A 100 9.53 -23.66 2.72
N ASP A 101 10.50 -23.49 1.84
CA ASP A 101 10.28 -22.91 0.53
C ASP A 101 9.17 -23.62 -0.25
N GLN A 102 9.14 -24.94 -0.18
CA GLN A 102 8.12 -25.75 -0.83
C GLN A 102 6.72 -25.42 -0.31
N MET A 103 6.53 -25.38 1.00
CA MET A 103 5.25 -25.06 1.63
C MET A 103 4.81 -23.62 1.31
N ARG A 104 5.74 -22.68 1.42
CA ARG A 104 5.47 -21.26 1.14
C ARG A 104 5.03 -21.04 -0.30
N ARG A 105 5.74 -21.64 -1.28
CA ARG A 105 5.42 -21.55 -2.69
C ARG A 105 4.08 -22.22 -3.02
N ALA A 106 3.81 -23.39 -2.46
CA ALA A 106 2.52 -24.07 -2.64
C ALA A 106 1.33 -23.20 -2.15
N ALA A 107 1.49 -22.55 -0.99
CA ALA A 107 0.48 -21.63 -0.49
C ALA A 107 0.36 -20.36 -1.37
N ALA A 108 1.46 -19.83 -1.89
CA ALA A 108 1.46 -18.70 -2.82
C ALA A 108 0.73 -19.02 -4.13
N ASP A 109 0.95 -20.20 -4.69
CA ASP A 109 0.31 -20.63 -5.94
C ASP A 109 -1.22 -20.82 -5.77
N ALA A 110 -1.65 -21.25 -4.58
CA ALA A 110 -3.07 -21.42 -4.26
C ALA A 110 -3.80 -20.09 -3.91
N LEU A 111 -3.06 -19.04 -3.63
CA LEU A 111 -3.58 -17.78 -3.07
C LEU A 111 -4.57 -17.07 -4.01
N GLU A 112 -4.41 -17.18 -5.33
CA GLU A 112 -5.32 -16.56 -6.31
C GLU A 112 -6.76 -17.05 -6.18
N SER A 113 -6.97 -18.27 -5.64
CA SER A 113 -8.30 -18.82 -5.34
C SER A 113 -8.88 -18.36 -4.00
N GLY A 114 -8.12 -17.56 -3.24
CA GLY A 114 -8.45 -17.08 -1.90
C GLY A 114 -9.17 -15.74 -1.88
N PHE A 115 -9.06 -15.07 -0.75
CA PHE A 115 -9.59 -13.72 -0.55
C PHE A 115 -8.62 -12.84 0.22
N GLY A 116 -8.63 -11.54 -0.10
CA GLY A 116 -7.73 -10.52 0.43
C GLY A 116 -7.63 -9.34 -0.53
N GLN A 117 -6.57 -8.53 -0.38
CA GLN A 117 -6.28 -7.39 -1.24
C GLN A 117 -4.99 -7.63 -2.03
N ASP A 118 -5.04 -7.44 -3.34
CA ASP A 118 -3.89 -7.57 -4.25
C ASP A 118 -3.17 -8.93 -4.11
N LEU A 119 -3.94 -10.00 -4.22
CA LEU A 119 -3.47 -11.37 -4.00
C LEU A 119 -2.30 -11.76 -4.91
N GLY A 120 -2.26 -11.27 -6.16
CA GLY A 120 -1.16 -11.52 -7.08
C GLY A 120 0.16 -10.92 -6.60
N ALA A 121 0.14 -9.70 -6.06
CA ALA A 121 1.32 -9.08 -5.46
C ALA A 121 1.74 -9.82 -4.19
N LEU A 122 0.79 -10.25 -3.36
CA LEU A 122 1.10 -11.05 -2.17
C LEU A 122 1.73 -12.38 -2.54
N ALA A 123 1.20 -13.09 -3.53
CA ALA A 123 1.74 -14.35 -4.02
C ALA A 123 3.19 -14.17 -4.51
N THR A 124 3.48 -13.13 -5.28
CA THR A 124 4.83 -12.82 -5.75
C THR A 124 5.80 -12.62 -4.57
N LEU A 125 5.40 -11.82 -3.59
CA LEU A 125 6.21 -11.60 -2.38
C LEU A 125 6.39 -12.87 -1.54
N MET A 126 5.40 -13.74 -1.49
CA MET A 126 5.53 -15.03 -0.81
C MET A 126 6.47 -15.99 -1.55
N GLN A 127 6.50 -15.95 -2.89
CA GLN A 127 7.43 -16.79 -3.68
C GLN A 127 8.89 -16.35 -3.48
N GLU A 128 9.14 -15.05 -3.42
CA GLU A 128 10.45 -14.43 -3.26
C GLU A 128 10.41 -13.34 -2.18
N PRO A 129 10.34 -13.74 -0.89
CA PRO A 129 10.31 -12.75 0.19
C PRO A 129 11.62 -11.95 0.21
N PRO A 130 11.55 -10.65 0.53
CA PRO A 130 12.76 -9.88 0.73
C PRO A 130 13.60 -10.51 1.84
N PRO A 131 14.94 -10.34 1.80
CA PRO A 131 15.81 -10.82 2.87
C PRO A 131 15.38 -10.18 4.19
N ASP A 132 15.43 -10.95 5.28
CA ASP A 132 15.25 -10.41 6.62
C ASP A 132 16.32 -9.33 6.83
N GLU A 133 15.91 -8.09 7.01
CA GLU A 133 16.84 -7.04 7.45
C GLU A 133 17.27 -7.39 8.88
N ALA A 134 18.57 -7.65 9.02
CA ALA A 134 19.22 -7.99 10.29
C ALA A 134 19.34 -6.75 11.20
#